data_230a15c103147d2cf085403b58a7c9e8
#
_entry.id   230a15c103147d2cf085403b58a7c9e8
#
_cell.length_a   1.000
_cell.length_b   1.000
_cell.length_c   1.000
_cell.angle_alpha   90.00
_cell.angle_beta   90.00
_cell.angle_gamma   90.00
#
_symmetry.space_group_name_H-M   'P 1'
#
loop_
_entity.id
_entity.type
_entity.pdbx_description
1 polymer ?
#
loop_
_entity_poly.entity_id
_entity_poly.type
_entity_poly.pdbx_seq_one_letter_code
_entity_poly.pdbx_strand_id
1 'polypeptide(L)'
;EFRELSTFLQVAKLQSFSKAAKVLGYSQAAVTIQIKQLEQELGAHLFDRIGKQTTLTHQGSVFYEYAASIIRDMAQAKDAVSHPQKLTGRLCIGTIESICASIFPNLLTEYHKRHPEVNISIRTDSPDQLLEQINSNQLDLVYFMDKRVYDVKWEKVLEEPEDIVFAATPDHPLAQRDEPLELDEILSYPFVLTEKD
;
A
#
# COMPACT_ATOMS: atom_id res chain seq x y z
N GLU A 1 -9.36 -23.52 6.03
CA GLU A 1 -8.38 -22.73 5.26
C GLU A 1 -8.40 -21.26 5.67
N PHE A 2 -9.51 -20.50 5.57
CA PHE A 2 -9.56 -19.10 6.02
C PHE A 2 -9.30 -18.92 7.52
N ARG A 3 -9.61 -19.93 8.31
CA ARG A 3 -9.36 -19.91 9.76
C ARG A 3 -7.87 -20.01 10.05
N GLU A 4 -7.18 -20.88 9.36
CA GLU A 4 -5.73 -21.06 9.46
C GLU A 4 -4.98 -19.80 9.03
N LEU A 5 -5.41 -19.14 7.94
CA LEU A 5 -4.86 -17.85 7.50
C LEU A 5 -5.05 -16.75 8.56
N SER A 6 -6.26 -16.64 9.12
CA SER A 6 -6.53 -15.66 10.19
C SER A 6 -5.69 -15.94 11.44
N THR A 7 -5.52 -17.21 11.78
CA THR A 7 -4.68 -17.64 12.92
C THR A 7 -3.22 -17.33 12.67
N PHE A 8 -2.71 -17.57 11.47
CA PHE A 8 -1.35 -17.25 11.07
C PHE A 8 -1.07 -15.74 11.19
N LEU A 9 -1.93 -14.90 10.61
CA LEU A 9 -1.79 -13.44 10.69
C LEU A 9 -1.82 -12.94 12.13
N GLN A 10 -2.67 -13.52 12.98
CA GLN A 10 -2.75 -13.11 14.38
C GLN A 10 -1.53 -13.52 15.20
N VAL A 11 -0.97 -14.72 14.94
CA VAL A 11 0.29 -15.16 15.56
C VAL A 11 1.46 -14.27 15.11
N ALA A 12 1.54 -13.95 13.83
CA ALA A 12 2.56 -13.06 13.26
C ALA A 12 2.49 -11.66 13.90
N LYS A 13 1.31 -11.07 13.96
CA LYS A 13 1.07 -9.74 14.53
C LYS A 13 1.44 -9.66 16.02
N LEU A 14 1.07 -10.67 16.80
CA LEU A 14 1.29 -10.69 18.25
C LEU A 14 2.63 -11.34 18.67
N GLN A 15 3.34 -11.93 17.72
CA GLN A 15 4.59 -12.67 17.93
C GLN A 15 4.48 -13.70 19.07
N SER A 16 3.28 -14.29 19.24
CA SER A 16 2.97 -15.18 20.37
C SER A 16 1.76 -16.05 20.09
N PHE A 17 1.96 -17.35 20.13
CA PHE A 17 0.87 -18.34 20.02
C PHE A 17 -0.15 -18.22 21.16
N SER A 18 0.32 -17.97 22.38
CA SER A 18 -0.57 -17.85 23.54
C SER A 18 -1.44 -16.60 23.50
N LYS A 19 -0.84 -15.45 23.08
CA LYS A 19 -1.60 -14.19 22.93
C LYS A 19 -2.61 -14.30 21.77
N ALA A 20 -2.20 -14.87 20.65
CA ALA A 20 -3.09 -15.10 19.52
C ALA A 20 -4.26 -16.02 19.90
N ALA A 21 -4.02 -17.09 20.63
CA ALA A 21 -5.05 -18.00 21.14
C ALA A 21 -6.10 -17.25 21.98
N LYS A 22 -5.67 -16.40 22.90
CA LYS A 22 -6.59 -15.59 23.73
C LYS A 22 -7.46 -14.66 22.89
N VAL A 23 -6.86 -13.97 21.90
CA VAL A 23 -7.60 -13.03 21.03
C VAL A 23 -8.60 -13.76 20.14
N LEU A 24 -8.23 -14.93 19.63
CA LEU A 24 -9.06 -15.73 18.74
C LEU A 24 -10.11 -16.60 19.48
N GLY A 25 -10.06 -16.66 20.82
CA GLY A 25 -10.95 -17.50 21.61
C GLY A 25 -10.64 -19.01 21.48
N TYR A 26 -9.37 -19.36 21.18
CA TYR A 26 -8.91 -20.74 21.04
C TYR A 26 -7.98 -21.15 22.18
N SER A 27 -7.75 -22.47 22.33
CA SER A 27 -6.62 -22.96 23.11
C SER A 27 -5.30 -22.77 22.36
N GLN A 28 -4.19 -22.61 23.07
CA GLN A 28 -2.87 -22.54 22.44
C GLN A 28 -2.54 -23.81 21.62
N ALA A 29 -3.00 -24.97 22.10
CA ALA A 29 -2.85 -26.23 21.38
C ALA A 29 -3.57 -26.20 20.01
N ALA A 30 -4.80 -25.68 19.96
CA ALA A 30 -5.55 -25.54 18.72
C ALA A 30 -4.84 -24.60 17.73
N VAL A 31 -4.35 -23.44 18.19
CA VAL A 31 -3.56 -22.52 17.36
C VAL A 31 -2.31 -23.20 16.82
N THR A 32 -1.61 -23.97 17.66
CA THR A 32 -0.41 -24.71 17.23
C THR A 32 -0.72 -25.75 16.15
N ILE A 33 -1.86 -26.46 16.28
CA ILE A 33 -2.29 -27.46 15.28
C ILE A 33 -2.63 -26.78 13.95
N GLN A 34 -3.38 -25.69 13.99
CA GLN A 34 -3.77 -24.94 12.78
C GLN A 34 -2.53 -24.44 12.02
N ILE A 35 -1.54 -23.87 12.73
CA ILE A 35 -0.30 -23.41 12.08
C ILE A 35 0.48 -24.60 11.50
N LYS A 36 0.58 -25.71 12.21
CA LYS A 36 1.25 -26.92 11.68
C LYS A 36 0.56 -27.48 10.42
N GLN A 37 -0.77 -27.48 10.39
CA GLN A 37 -1.52 -27.90 9.21
C GLN A 37 -1.22 -26.99 8.02
N LEU A 38 -1.25 -25.66 8.23
CA LEU A 38 -0.92 -24.69 7.20
C LEU A 38 0.53 -24.86 6.69
N GLU A 39 1.50 -25.05 7.59
CA GLU A 39 2.90 -25.30 7.23
C GLU A 39 3.07 -26.62 6.44
N GLN A 40 2.31 -27.65 6.78
CA GLN A 40 2.32 -28.93 6.04
C GLN A 40 1.74 -28.79 4.64
N GLU A 41 0.63 -28.08 4.49
CA GLU A 41 0.01 -27.79 3.18
C GLU A 41 0.93 -27.00 2.27
N LEU A 42 1.63 -26.01 2.82
CA LEU A 42 2.58 -25.16 2.09
C LEU A 42 3.94 -25.81 1.87
N GLY A 43 4.26 -26.89 2.58
CA GLY A 43 5.58 -27.54 2.56
C GLY A 43 6.71 -26.65 3.10
N ALA A 44 6.38 -25.67 3.94
CA ALA A 44 7.34 -24.68 4.45
C ALA A 44 7.04 -24.30 5.91
N HIS A 45 8.10 -24.02 6.68
CA HIS A 45 7.94 -23.43 8.00
C HIS A 45 7.73 -21.93 7.90
N LEU A 46 6.69 -21.43 8.57
CA LEU A 46 6.32 -20.02 8.55
C LEU A 46 6.84 -19.25 9.78
N PHE A 47 7.15 -19.98 10.86
CA PHE A 47 7.64 -19.38 12.10
C PHE A 47 8.93 -20.02 12.58
N ASP A 48 9.85 -19.16 13.04
CA ASP A 48 10.99 -19.54 13.85
C ASP A 48 10.67 -19.34 15.34
N ARG A 49 11.17 -20.25 16.17
CA ARG A 49 11.10 -20.17 17.62
C ARG A 49 12.51 -19.99 18.16
N ILE A 50 12.88 -18.75 18.42
CA ILE A 50 14.18 -18.42 19.03
C ILE A 50 13.93 -18.07 20.51
N GLY A 51 14.16 -19.04 21.39
CA GLY A 51 13.88 -18.90 22.82
C GLY A 51 12.39 -18.76 23.11
N LYS A 52 11.98 -17.59 23.66
CA LYS A 52 10.58 -17.27 23.98
C LYS A 52 9.89 -16.43 22.91
N GLN A 53 10.60 -16.02 21.85
CA GLN A 53 10.06 -15.20 20.78
C GLN A 53 9.65 -16.05 19.59
N THR A 54 8.56 -15.63 18.96
CA THR A 54 8.05 -16.21 17.70
C THR A 54 8.22 -15.16 16.62
N THR A 55 9.03 -15.45 15.63
CA THR A 55 9.29 -14.57 14.48
C THR A 55 8.90 -15.28 13.19
N LEU A 56 8.60 -14.52 12.14
CA LEU A 56 8.40 -15.09 10.83
C LEU A 56 9.72 -15.57 10.23
N THR A 57 9.69 -16.70 9.54
CA THR A 57 10.76 -17.10 8.61
C THR A 57 10.72 -16.21 7.37
N HIS A 58 11.69 -16.36 6.46
CA HIS A 58 11.62 -15.72 5.14
C HIS A 58 10.35 -16.13 4.39
N GLN A 59 10.03 -17.43 4.35
CA GLN A 59 8.81 -17.95 3.74
C GLN A 59 7.56 -17.42 4.45
N GLY A 60 7.60 -17.31 5.79
CA GLY A 60 6.52 -16.72 6.58
C GLY A 60 6.28 -15.26 6.24
N SER A 61 7.34 -14.48 6.01
CA SER A 61 7.23 -13.08 5.62
C SER A 61 6.61 -12.93 4.23
N VAL A 62 7.06 -13.73 3.26
CA VAL A 62 6.46 -13.76 1.92
C VAL A 62 4.98 -14.15 2.01
N PHE A 63 4.68 -15.22 2.73
CA PHE A 63 3.31 -15.71 2.86
C PHE A 63 2.39 -14.74 3.60
N TYR A 64 2.92 -13.93 4.52
CA TYR A 64 2.16 -12.94 5.29
C TYR A 64 1.43 -11.95 4.37
N GLU A 65 2.10 -11.46 3.35
CA GLU A 65 1.54 -10.50 2.41
C GLU A 65 0.36 -11.10 1.63
N TYR A 66 0.52 -12.34 1.12
CA TYR A 66 -0.55 -13.04 0.43
C TYR A 66 -1.72 -13.39 1.35
N ALA A 67 -1.44 -13.89 2.55
CA ALA A 67 -2.47 -14.21 3.53
C ALA A 67 -3.29 -12.98 3.93
N ALA A 68 -2.63 -11.84 4.14
CA ALA A 68 -3.28 -10.58 4.44
C ALA A 68 -4.18 -10.10 3.29
N SER A 69 -3.73 -10.26 2.03
CA SER A 69 -4.53 -9.96 0.84
C SER A 69 -5.78 -10.84 0.76
N ILE A 70 -5.62 -12.16 0.86
CA ILE A 70 -6.74 -13.13 0.80
C ILE A 70 -7.82 -12.83 1.86
N ILE A 71 -7.41 -12.56 3.10
CA ILE A 71 -8.36 -12.22 4.18
C ILE A 71 -9.09 -10.91 3.89
N ARG A 72 -8.41 -9.93 3.31
CA ARG A 72 -8.99 -8.65 2.90
C ARG A 72 -10.01 -8.84 1.78
N ASP A 73 -9.64 -9.57 0.73
CA ASP A 73 -10.52 -9.85 -0.42
C ASP A 73 -11.79 -10.60 0.02
N MET A 74 -11.65 -11.53 0.97
CA MET A 74 -12.79 -12.23 1.55
C MET A 74 -13.70 -11.30 2.34
N ALA A 75 -13.16 -10.34 3.08
CA ALA A 75 -13.95 -9.35 3.79
C ALA A 75 -14.72 -8.46 2.80
N GLN A 76 -14.06 -7.98 1.75
CA GLN A 76 -14.69 -7.20 0.68
C GLN A 76 -15.80 -7.98 -0.04
N ALA A 77 -15.54 -9.25 -0.37
CA ALA A 77 -16.53 -10.09 -0.99
C ALA A 77 -17.79 -10.28 -0.12
N LYS A 78 -17.60 -10.46 1.20
CA LYS A 78 -18.72 -10.54 2.14
C LYS A 78 -19.53 -9.24 2.20
N ASP A 79 -18.85 -8.10 2.24
CA ASP A 79 -19.51 -6.80 2.28
C ASP A 79 -20.27 -6.53 0.98
N ALA A 80 -19.70 -6.83 -0.17
CA ALA A 80 -20.34 -6.68 -1.47
C ALA A 80 -21.64 -7.53 -1.60
N VAL A 81 -21.61 -8.75 -1.06
CA VAL A 81 -22.80 -9.62 -1.06
C VAL A 81 -23.85 -9.14 -0.06
N SER A 82 -23.43 -8.62 1.09
CA SER A 82 -24.35 -8.20 2.16
C SER A 82 -25.02 -6.84 1.87
N HIS A 83 -24.36 -5.96 1.12
CA HIS A 83 -24.81 -4.59 0.87
C HIS A 83 -24.70 -4.19 -0.62
N PRO A 84 -25.43 -4.85 -1.54
CA PRO A 84 -25.23 -4.68 -2.99
C PRO A 84 -25.54 -3.27 -3.53
N GLN A 85 -26.17 -2.40 -2.73
CA GLN A 85 -26.54 -1.03 -3.14
C GLN A 85 -25.72 0.07 -2.47
N LYS A 86 -24.82 -0.27 -1.56
CA LYS A 86 -24.00 0.71 -0.85
C LYS A 86 -22.53 0.43 -1.11
N LEU A 87 -21.80 1.49 -1.47
CA LEU A 87 -20.35 1.43 -1.46
C LEU A 87 -19.87 1.41 -0.02
N THR A 88 -19.42 0.25 0.42
CA THR A 88 -18.86 0.01 1.75
C THR A 88 -17.49 -0.66 1.61
N GLY A 89 -16.76 -0.80 2.70
CA GLY A 89 -15.51 -1.51 2.72
C GLY A 89 -14.29 -0.60 2.85
N ARG A 90 -13.14 -1.10 2.43
CA ARG A 90 -11.86 -0.38 2.56
C ARG A 90 -11.24 -0.16 1.19
N LEU A 91 -10.71 1.04 0.99
CA LEU A 91 -9.92 1.44 -0.17
C LEU A 91 -8.51 1.83 0.29
N CYS A 92 -7.51 1.09 -0.16
CA CYS A 92 -6.10 1.38 0.11
C CYS A 92 -5.47 2.07 -1.10
N ILE A 93 -5.06 3.32 -0.92
CA ILE A 93 -4.47 4.14 -1.98
C ILE A 93 -2.99 4.35 -1.67
N GLY A 94 -2.14 4.10 -2.66
CA GLY A 94 -0.73 4.47 -2.64
C GLY A 94 -0.49 5.75 -3.42
N THR A 95 0.32 6.65 -2.89
CA THR A 95 0.69 7.90 -3.57
C THR A 95 2.04 8.41 -3.09
N ILE A 96 2.56 9.44 -3.74
CA ILE A 96 3.75 10.16 -3.27
C ILE A 96 3.36 11.27 -2.29
N GLU A 97 4.31 11.69 -1.46
CA GLU A 97 4.05 12.65 -0.37
C GLU A 97 3.50 13.98 -0.86
N SER A 98 4.03 14.51 -1.96
CA SER A 98 3.59 15.80 -2.54
C SER A 98 2.12 15.76 -2.97
N ILE A 99 1.67 14.71 -3.62
CA ILE A 99 0.27 14.51 -4.03
C ILE A 99 -0.61 14.30 -2.80
N CYS A 100 -0.14 13.51 -1.83
CA CYS A 100 -0.87 13.28 -0.59
C CYS A 100 -1.16 14.60 0.14
N ALA A 101 -0.21 15.53 0.17
CA ALA A 101 -0.37 16.81 0.83
C ALA A 101 -1.21 17.83 0.03
N SER A 102 -1.16 17.81 -1.30
CA SER A 102 -1.75 18.83 -2.16
C SER A 102 -3.16 18.48 -2.65
N ILE A 103 -3.34 17.29 -3.23
CA ILE A 103 -4.55 16.88 -3.95
C ILE A 103 -5.54 16.16 -3.03
N PHE A 104 -5.05 15.18 -2.29
CA PHE A 104 -5.90 14.26 -1.53
C PHE A 104 -6.78 14.90 -0.44
N PRO A 105 -6.39 15.96 0.30
CA PRO A 105 -7.24 16.50 1.35
C PRO A 105 -8.61 16.94 0.85
N ASN A 106 -8.65 17.64 -0.29
CA ASN A 106 -9.89 18.10 -0.90
C ASN A 106 -10.69 16.94 -1.52
N LEU A 107 -10.02 16.10 -2.26
CA LEU A 107 -10.61 14.91 -2.92
C LEU A 107 -11.27 13.97 -1.91
N LEU A 108 -10.56 13.64 -0.84
CA LEU A 108 -11.07 12.74 0.20
C LEU A 108 -12.22 13.34 1.01
N THR A 109 -12.19 14.64 1.26
CA THR A 109 -13.29 15.33 1.93
C THR A 109 -14.58 15.23 1.10
N GLU A 110 -14.48 15.43 -0.21
CA GLU A 110 -15.61 15.32 -1.14
C GLU A 110 -16.09 13.87 -1.25
N TYR A 111 -15.16 12.92 -1.40
CA TYR A 111 -15.49 11.51 -1.50
C TYR A 111 -16.17 10.97 -0.25
N HIS A 112 -15.65 11.30 0.94
CA HIS A 112 -16.22 10.86 2.21
C HIS A 112 -17.64 11.38 2.44
N LYS A 113 -17.94 12.61 1.99
CA LYS A 113 -19.32 13.15 2.04
C LYS A 113 -20.30 12.31 1.23
N ARG A 114 -19.87 11.78 0.09
CA ARG A 114 -20.70 10.95 -0.81
C ARG A 114 -20.76 9.48 -0.36
N HIS A 115 -19.67 8.98 0.20
CA HIS A 115 -19.48 7.57 0.56
C HIS A 115 -18.92 7.42 1.98
N PRO A 116 -19.69 7.78 3.01
CA PRO A 116 -19.20 7.82 4.40
C PRO A 116 -18.89 6.43 4.97
N GLU A 117 -19.39 5.36 4.35
CA GLU A 117 -19.17 3.98 4.80
C GLU A 117 -17.91 3.35 4.18
N VAL A 118 -17.22 4.06 3.27
CA VAL A 118 -15.93 3.63 2.71
C VAL A 118 -14.79 4.08 3.62
N ASN A 119 -14.02 3.12 4.12
CA ASN A 119 -12.83 3.40 4.92
C ASN A 119 -11.62 3.55 3.99
N ILE A 120 -11.09 4.77 3.88
CA ILE A 120 -9.93 5.05 3.04
C ILE A 120 -8.65 5.02 3.88
N SER A 121 -7.65 4.33 3.36
CA SER A 121 -6.30 4.29 3.91
C SER A 121 -5.32 4.76 2.84
N ILE A 122 -4.47 5.73 3.17
CA ILE A 122 -3.43 6.22 2.25
C ILE A 122 -2.08 5.75 2.77
N ARG A 123 -1.23 5.35 1.83
CA ARG A 123 0.20 5.09 2.05
C ARG A 123 1.01 5.96 1.12
N THR A 124 2.08 6.54 1.65
CA THR A 124 3.05 7.29 0.86
C THR A 124 4.34 6.51 0.77
N ASP A 125 4.87 6.41 -0.43
CA ASP A 125 6.11 5.69 -0.71
C ASP A 125 6.71 6.16 -2.06
N SER A 126 7.89 5.66 -2.41
CA SER A 126 8.46 5.88 -3.75
C SER A 126 7.63 5.16 -4.82
N PRO A 127 7.65 5.65 -6.08
CA PRO A 127 6.93 5.00 -7.18
C PRO A 127 7.24 3.51 -7.33
N ASP A 128 8.49 3.10 -7.22
CA ASP A 128 8.89 1.70 -7.35
C ASP A 128 8.27 0.83 -6.23
N GLN A 129 8.29 1.31 -4.99
CA GLN A 129 7.67 0.61 -3.85
C GLN A 129 6.14 0.56 -3.97
N LEU A 130 5.50 1.63 -4.47
CA LEU A 130 4.06 1.63 -4.73
C LEU A 130 3.68 0.60 -5.80
N LEU A 131 4.51 0.44 -6.83
CA LEU A 131 4.32 -0.58 -7.87
C LEU A 131 4.48 -2.01 -7.34
N GLU A 132 5.41 -2.25 -6.42
CA GLU A 132 5.54 -3.53 -5.72
C GLU A 132 4.32 -3.80 -4.83
N GLN A 133 3.83 -2.78 -4.11
CA GLN A 133 2.69 -2.91 -3.22
C GLN A 133 1.37 -3.19 -3.97
N ILE A 134 1.14 -2.58 -5.15
CA ILE A 134 -0.04 -2.88 -5.95
C ILE A 134 0.07 -4.28 -6.57
N ASN A 135 1.24 -4.72 -7.00
CA ASN A 135 1.47 -6.07 -7.52
C ASN A 135 1.26 -7.17 -6.47
N SER A 136 1.52 -6.85 -5.20
CA SER A 136 1.27 -7.75 -4.06
C SER A 136 -0.11 -7.59 -3.44
N ASN A 137 -1.04 -6.87 -4.08
CA ASN A 137 -2.39 -6.58 -3.61
C ASN A 137 -2.44 -5.91 -2.22
N GLN A 138 -1.41 -5.18 -1.84
CA GLN A 138 -1.42 -4.36 -0.63
C GLN A 138 -2.12 -3.02 -0.82
N LEU A 139 -2.20 -2.57 -2.07
CA LEU A 139 -2.90 -1.37 -2.51
C LEU A 139 -3.96 -1.76 -3.53
N ASP A 140 -5.07 -1.02 -3.54
CA ASP A 140 -6.16 -1.16 -4.50
C ASP A 140 -5.99 -0.17 -5.66
N LEU A 141 -5.38 0.97 -5.41
CA LEU A 141 -5.11 2.05 -6.36
C LEU A 141 -3.75 2.68 -6.06
N VAL A 142 -3.05 3.11 -7.11
CA VAL A 142 -1.86 3.99 -6.98
C VAL A 142 -2.05 5.23 -7.85
N TYR A 143 -1.62 6.38 -7.31
CA TYR A 143 -1.60 7.64 -8.04
C TYR A 143 -0.29 8.38 -7.74
N PHE A 144 0.54 8.54 -8.75
CA PHE A 144 1.84 9.20 -8.64
C PHE A 144 2.24 9.85 -9.97
N MET A 145 3.21 10.75 -9.91
CA MET A 145 3.82 11.37 -11.08
C MET A 145 5.13 10.64 -11.40
N ASP A 146 5.23 10.08 -12.60
CA ASP A 146 6.44 9.42 -13.09
C ASP A 146 6.36 9.25 -14.62
N LYS A 147 7.42 8.63 -15.17
CA LYS A 147 7.38 8.12 -16.55
C LYS A 147 6.19 7.18 -16.73
N ARG A 148 5.73 7.07 -17.99
CA ARG A 148 4.65 6.15 -18.32
C ARG A 148 5.00 4.72 -17.93
N VAL A 149 4.20 4.15 -17.03
CA VAL A 149 4.31 2.76 -16.60
C VAL A 149 3.16 1.97 -17.22
N TYR A 150 3.50 0.84 -17.84
CA TYR A 150 2.51 -0.06 -18.42
C TYR A 150 2.73 -1.47 -17.91
N ASP A 151 1.70 -2.05 -17.31
CA ASP A 151 1.62 -3.48 -17.03
C ASP A 151 0.25 -3.98 -17.48
N VAL A 152 0.22 -5.11 -18.17
CA VAL A 152 -1.03 -5.73 -18.66
C VAL A 152 -1.98 -6.17 -17.54
N LYS A 153 -1.50 -6.22 -16.31
CA LYS A 153 -2.29 -6.59 -15.14
C LYS A 153 -3.05 -5.41 -14.53
N TRP A 154 -2.73 -4.18 -14.92
CA TRP A 154 -3.32 -2.98 -14.34
C TRP A 154 -4.27 -2.32 -15.31
N GLU A 155 -5.33 -1.76 -14.77
CA GLU A 155 -6.21 -0.86 -15.50
C GLU A 155 -5.79 0.59 -15.19
N LYS A 156 -5.42 1.33 -16.23
CA LYS A 156 -5.14 2.75 -16.10
C LYS A 156 -6.46 3.52 -16.14
N VAL A 157 -6.87 4.09 -15.01
CA VAL A 157 -8.15 4.81 -14.86
C VAL A 157 -8.01 6.30 -15.11
N LEU A 158 -6.81 6.88 -14.95
CA LEU A 158 -6.55 8.30 -15.17
C LEU A 158 -5.11 8.50 -15.67
N GLU A 159 -4.93 9.44 -16.59
CA GLU A 159 -3.62 9.96 -16.98
C GLU A 159 -3.80 11.44 -17.31
N GLU A 160 -3.09 12.29 -16.61
CA GLU A 160 -3.09 13.73 -16.82
C GLU A 160 -1.66 14.21 -17.09
N PRO A 161 -1.44 15.06 -18.09
CA PRO A 161 -0.15 15.68 -18.30
C PRO A 161 0.11 16.74 -17.22
N GLU A 162 1.30 16.74 -16.68
CA GLU A 162 1.78 17.77 -15.75
C GLU A 162 2.92 18.55 -16.39
N ASP A 163 2.87 19.86 -16.24
CA ASP A 163 3.92 20.75 -16.75
C ASP A 163 5.11 20.76 -15.76
N ILE A 164 6.30 20.57 -16.32
CA ILE A 164 7.53 20.76 -15.57
C ILE A 164 7.87 22.23 -15.59
N VAL A 165 8.02 22.83 -14.42
CA VAL A 165 8.39 24.24 -14.27
C VAL A 165 9.70 24.38 -13.52
N PHE A 166 10.48 25.40 -13.90
CA PHE A 166 11.65 25.83 -13.15
C PHE A 166 11.24 27.01 -12.26
N ALA A 167 11.59 26.94 -10.99
CA ALA A 167 11.34 28.00 -10.03
C ALA A 167 12.64 28.66 -9.61
N ALA A 168 12.65 29.97 -9.49
CA ALA A 168 13.77 30.75 -9.02
C ALA A 168 13.29 31.87 -8.08
N THR A 169 14.22 32.44 -7.29
CA THR A 169 13.93 33.64 -6.51
C THR A 169 13.72 34.83 -7.42
N PRO A 170 12.90 35.83 -7.02
CA PRO A 170 12.60 36.98 -7.86
C PRO A 170 13.81 37.80 -8.30
N ASP A 171 14.89 37.73 -7.56
CA ASP A 171 16.18 38.41 -7.84
C ASP A 171 17.12 37.60 -8.74
N HIS A 172 16.75 36.37 -9.10
CA HIS A 172 17.56 35.55 -10.00
C HIS A 172 17.58 36.14 -11.41
N PRO A 173 18.76 36.18 -12.11
CA PRO A 173 18.85 36.80 -13.42
C PRO A 173 17.85 36.27 -14.46
N LEU A 174 17.55 34.99 -14.43
CA LEU A 174 16.55 34.38 -15.32
C LEU A 174 15.11 34.76 -14.97
N ALA A 175 14.81 35.03 -13.69
CA ALA A 175 13.47 35.40 -13.25
C ALA A 175 13.12 36.88 -13.59
N GLN A 176 14.08 37.69 -13.97
CA GLN A 176 13.92 39.10 -14.37
C GLN A 176 13.67 39.26 -15.86
N ARG A 177 13.62 38.20 -16.63
CA ARG A 177 13.39 38.21 -18.06
C ARG A 177 11.93 37.97 -18.40
N ASP A 178 11.40 38.77 -19.32
CA ASP A 178 10.02 38.63 -19.82
C ASP A 178 9.94 37.67 -21.05
N GLU A 179 11.07 37.29 -21.61
CA GLU A 179 11.12 36.40 -22.76
C GLU A 179 11.17 34.93 -22.34
N PRO A 180 10.60 34.00 -23.15
CA PRO A 180 10.77 32.59 -22.94
C PRO A 180 12.24 32.19 -22.85
N LEU A 181 12.56 31.32 -21.91
CA LEU A 181 13.93 30.85 -21.69
C LEU A 181 14.16 29.54 -22.47
N GLU A 182 15.30 29.46 -23.10
CA GLU A 182 15.78 28.23 -23.71
C GLU A 182 16.37 27.29 -22.64
N LEU A 183 16.20 25.98 -22.82
CA LEU A 183 16.67 24.99 -21.86
C LEU A 183 18.17 25.10 -21.58
N ASP A 184 18.99 25.35 -22.61
CA ASP A 184 20.45 25.50 -22.47
C ASP A 184 20.82 26.70 -21.59
N GLU A 185 20.02 27.76 -21.62
CA GLU A 185 20.23 28.93 -20.76
C GLU A 185 19.96 28.56 -19.28
N ILE A 186 18.89 27.81 -19.02
CA ILE A 186 18.53 27.33 -17.66
C ILE A 186 19.66 26.42 -17.16
N LEU A 187 20.09 25.48 -17.97
CA LEU A 187 21.15 24.51 -17.64
C LEU A 187 22.53 25.13 -17.43
N SER A 188 22.73 26.38 -17.85
CA SER A 188 23.97 27.10 -17.59
C SER A 188 24.15 27.59 -16.15
N TYR A 189 23.04 27.54 -15.34
CA TYR A 189 23.06 27.90 -13.94
C TYR A 189 22.99 26.64 -13.04
N PRO A 190 23.58 26.70 -11.84
CA PRO A 190 23.37 25.64 -10.85
C PRO A 190 21.89 25.56 -10.46
N PHE A 191 21.31 24.37 -10.44
CA PHE A 191 19.94 24.16 -10.02
C PHE A 191 19.83 22.91 -9.14
N VAL A 192 18.77 22.87 -8.35
CA VAL A 192 18.45 21.74 -7.48
C VAL A 192 17.38 20.90 -8.18
N LEU A 193 17.67 19.62 -8.34
CA LEU A 193 16.70 18.63 -8.75
C LEU A 193 16.19 17.88 -7.53
N THR A 194 14.96 17.45 -7.57
CA THR A 194 14.49 16.41 -6.66
C THR A 194 15.31 15.14 -6.90
N GLU A 195 15.57 14.40 -5.84
CA GLU A 195 16.25 13.11 -5.97
C GLU A 195 15.52 12.25 -7.01
N LYS A 196 16.30 11.46 -7.70
CA LYS A 196 15.77 10.50 -8.65
C LYS A 196 15.21 9.35 -7.83
N ASP A 197 13.88 9.26 -7.75
CA ASP A 197 13.19 8.12 -7.17
C ASP A 197 13.45 6.83 -7.97
#